data_84117a9b7295e214c55f2f69938de4e0
#
_entry.id   84117a9b7295e214c55f2f69938de4e0
#
_cell.length_a   1.000
_cell.length_b   1.000
_cell.length_c   1.000
_cell.angle_alpha   90.00
_cell.angle_beta   90.00
_cell.angle_gamma   90.00
#
_symmetry.space_group_name_H-M   'P 1'
#
loop_
_entity.id
_entity.type
_entity.pdbx_description
1 polymer ?
#
loop_
_entity_poly.entity_id
_entity_poly.type
_entity_poly.pdbx_seq_one_letter_code
_entity_poly.pdbx_strand_id
1 'polypeptide(L)'
;KMKGEAILANLTPQTAHLERYARMWVASYEMYKQDPVKNDKIFFNAPVAIFVASPNNVNAGLASSNMELITNALGLGTFFSGFSIVAAKDNQPILDLLGLNSSDELLSCLVIGYPNVKYQRTVPRKDAVVNWI
;
A
#
# COMPACT_ATOMS: atom_id res chain seq x y z
N LYS A 1 6.58 0.45 -12.55
CA LYS A 1 6.98 1.05 -13.82
C LYS A 1 5.90 0.86 -14.88
N MET A 2 5.62 -0.37 -15.33
CA MET A 2 4.68 -0.69 -16.41
C MET A 2 3.35 0.04 -16.31
N LYS A 3 2.69 0.03 -15.15
CA LYS A 3 1.42 0.74 -14.95
C LYS A 3 1.57 2.26 -15.12
N GLY A 4 2.66 2.85 -14.64
CA GLY A 4 2.93 4.28 -14.83
C GLY A 4 3.13 4.64 -16.30
N GLU A 5 3.88 3.85 -17.03
CA GLU A 5 4.09 4.03 -18.48
C GLU A 5 2.77 3.89 -19.26
N ALA A 6 1.95 2.90 -18.93
CA ALA A 6 0.65 2.69 -19.56
C ALA A 6 -0.31 3.88 -19.34
N ILE A 7 -0.33 4.45 -18.13
CA ILE A 7 -1.13 5.65 -17.84
C ILE A 7 -0.60 6.84 -18.62
N LEU A 8 0.72 7.05 -18.66
CA LEU A 8 1.32 8.18 -19.38
C LEU A 8 1.14 8.11 -20.90
N ALA A 9 1.10 6.89 -21.45
CA ALA A 9 0.86 6.67 -22.88
C ALA A 9 -0.60 6.93 -23.30
N ASN A 10 -1.56 6.83 -22.36
CA ASN A 10 -2.99 6.92 -22.64
C ASN A 10 -3.69 7.85 -21.62
N LEU A 11 -3.18 9.09 -21.49
CA LEU A 11 -3.81 10.08 -20.62
C LEU A 11 -5.17 10.52 -21.20
N THR A 12 -6.18 10.40 -20.35
CA THR A 12 -7.54 10.87 -20.64
C THR A 12 -7.98 11.86 -19.56
N PRO A 13 -9.05 12.64 -19.74
CA PRO A 13 -9.58 13.50 -18.69
C PRO A 13 -9.86 12.75 -17.38
N GLN A 14 -10.27 11.47 -17.46
CA GLN A 14 -10.56 10.61 -16.31
C GLN A 14 -9.28 10.16 -15.58
N THR A 15 -8.16 10.02 -16.29
CA THR A 15 -6.87 9.58 -15.73
C THR A 15 -5.87 10.71 -15.50
N ALA A 16 -6.19 11.94 -15.88
CA ALA A 16 -5.29 13.11 -15.76
C ALA A 16 -4.81 13.32 -14.30
N HIS A 17 -5.68 13.06 -13.32
CA HIS A 17 -5.31 13.16 -11.90
C HIS A 17 -4.23 12.15 -11.46
N LEU A 18 -4.00 11.09 -12.25
CA LEU A 18 -2.98 10.07 -11.98
C LEU A 18 -1.63 10.38 -12.62
N GLU A 19 -1.53 11.38 -13.51
CA GLU A 19 -0.31 11.71 -14.25
C GLU A 19 0.89 11.90 -13.32
N ARG A 20 0.72 12.70 -12.26
CA ARG A 20 1.77 12.95 -11.27
C ARG A 20 2.26 11.66 -10.62
N TYR A 21 1.35 10.78 -10.25
CA TYR A 21 1.69 9.48 -9.65
C TYR A 21 2.38 8.56 -10.65
N ALA A 22 1.91 8.53 -11.89
CA ALA A 22 2.50 7.72 -12.94
C ALA A 22 3.95 8.13 -13.24
N ARG A 23 4.23 9.43 -13.34
CA ARG A 23 5.60 9.96 -13.48
C ARG A 23 6.47 9.59 -12.27
N MET A 24 5.95 9.73 -11.07
CA MET A 24 6.65 9.36 -9.84
C MET A 24 6.99 7.86 -9.82
N TRP A 25 6.09 6.98 -10.23
CA TRP A 25 6.33 5.52 -10.26
C TRP A 25 7.43 5.15 -11.27
N VAL A 26 7.43 5.79 -12.44
CA VAL A 26 8.49 5.55 -13.44
C VAL A 26 9.85 6.03 -12.90
N ALA A 27 9.91 7.25 -12.38
CA ALA A 27 11.13 7.80 -11.79
C ALA A 27 11.65 6.98 -10.60
N SER A 28 10.76 6.59 -9.69
CA SER A 28 11.13 5.75 -8.53
C SER A 28 11.69 4.40 -8.94
N TYR A 29 11.19 3.79 -10.00
CA TYR A 29 11.74 2.55 -10.52
C TYR A 29 13.15 2.72 -11.10
N GLU A 30 13.40 3.80 -11.84
CA GLU A 30 14.75 4.06 -12.38
C GLU A 30 15.76 4.33 -11.25
N MET A 31 15.36 5.01 -10.18
CA MET A 31 16.19 5.17 -8.98
C MET A 31 16.40 3.84 -8.25
N TYR A 32 15.36 3.02 -8.12
CA TYR A 32 15.44 1.70 -7.49
C TYR A 32 16.45 0.79 -8.21
N LYS A 33 16.48 0.80 -9.54
CA LYS A 33 17.48 0.02 -10.31
C LYS A 33 18.93 0.41 -10.01
N GLN A 34 19.18 1.68 -9.69
CA GLN A 34 20.53 2.16 -9.39
C GLN A 34 21.00 1.69 -8.01
N ASP A 35 20.13 1.74 -7.01
CA ASP A 35 20.42 1.31 -5.65
C ASP A 35 19.10 0.87 -4.98
N PRO A 36 18.78 -0.43 -5.02
CA PRO A 36 17.54 -0.95 -4.46
C PRO A 36 17.39 -0.69 -2.96
N VAL A 37 18.47 -0.76 -2.21
CA VAL A 37 18.42 -0.58 -0.74
C VAL A 37 18.12 0.87 -0.39
N LYS A 38 18.79 1.82 -1.05
CA LYS A 38 18.63 3.25 -0.79
C LYS A 38 17.32 3.80 -1.34
N ASN A 39 16.82 3.24 -2.43
CA ASN A 39 15.72 3.81 -3.20
C ASN A 39 14.44 2.98 -3.15
N ASP A 40 14.29 2.07 -2.20
CA ASP A 40 13.01 1.43 -1.95
C ASP A 40 12.03 2.44 -1.31
N LYS A 41 11.15 2.99 -2.13
CA LYS A 41 10.13 3.96 -1.74
C LYS A 41 8.74 3.35 -1.56
N ILE A 42 8.64 2.02 -1.65
CA ILE A 42 7.38 1.29 -1.50
C ILE A 42 7.33 0.54 -0.18
N PHE A 43 8.38 -0.22 0.12
CA PHE A 43 8.45 -1.02 1.33
C PHE A 43 9.48 -0.49 2.35
N PHE A 44 10.32 0.47 1.97
CA PHE A 44 11.33 1.11 2.83
C PHE A 44 12.27 0.09 3.47
N ASN A 45 12.64 -0.95 2.72
CA ASN A 45 13.44 -2.09 3.18
C ASN A 45 12.83 -2.82 4.40
N ALA A 46 11.53 -2.72 4.60
CA ALA A 46 10.87 -3.47 5.64
C ALA A 46 10.98 -4.98 5.37
N PRO A 47 11.23 -5.79 6.40
CA PRO A 47 11.45 -7.23 6.24
C PRO A 47 10.20 -8.00 5.85
N VAL A 48 9.01 -7.43 6.06
CA VAL A 48 7.74 -8.14 5.81
C VAL A 48 6.72 -7.22 5.15
N ALA A 49 6.07 -7.72 4.11
CA ALA A 49 4.86 -7.14 3.54
C ALA A 49 3.76 -8.21 3.52
N ILE A 50 2.62 -7.93 4.15
CA ILE A 50 1.47 -8.83 4.21
C ILE A 50 0.36 -8.26 3.33
N PHE A 51 0.02 -8.99 2.28
CA PHE A 51 -1.12 -8.67 1.44
C PHE A 51 -2.36 -9.40 1.96
N VAL A 52 -3.45 -8.66 2.15
CA VAL A 52 -4.72 -9.19 2.65
C VAL A 52 -5.71 -9.24 1.51
N ALA A 53 -6.13 -10.44 1.17
CA ALA A 53 -7.13 -10.70 0.15
C ALA A 53 -8.37 -11.35 0.77
N SER A 54 -9.55 -10.91 0.37
CA SER A 54 -10.83 -11.45 0.79
C SER A 54 -11.94 -10.98 -0.15
N PRO A 55 -12.93 -11.81 -0.46
CA PRO A 55 -14.13 -11.36 -1.17
C PRO A 55 -15.01 -10.43 -0.30
N ASN A 56 -14.70 -10.30 1.00
CA ASN A 56 -15.44 -9.48 1.96
C ASN A 56 -14.55 -8.39 2.57
N ASN A 57 -14.86 -7.14 2.26
CA ASN A 57 -14.10 -5.97 2.72
C ASN A 57 -14.07 -5.84 4.25
N VAL A 58 -15.16 -6.21 4.94
CA VAL A 58 -15.24 -6.13 6.40
C VAL A 58 -14.27 -7.12 7.03
N ASN A 59 -14.24 -8.36 6.54
CA ASN A 59 -13.33 -9.39 7.02
C ASN A 59 -11.86 -8.97 6.81
N ALA A 60 -11.54 -8.42 5.65
CA ALA A 60 -10.18 -7.93 5.37
C ALA A 60 -9.81 -6.76 6.28
N GLY A 61 -10.73 -5.83 6.52
CA GLY A 61 -10.52 -4.71 7.43
C GLY A 61 -10.26 -5.16 8.86
N LEU A 62 -11.09 -6.09 9.38
CA LEU A 62 -10.92 -6.67 10.71
C LEU A 62 -9.59 -7.43 10.85
N ALA A 63 -9.25 -8.25 9.87
CA ALA A 63 -7.98 -8.99 9.86
C ALA A 63 -6.79 -8.02 9.86
N SER A 64 -6.82 -6.99 9.00
CA SER A 64 -5.76 -5.99 8.91
C SER A 64 -5.59 -5.21 10.20
N SER A 65 -6.69 -4.79 10.83
CA SER A 65 -6.68 -4.07 12.12
C SER A 65 -6.10 -4.94 13.23
N ASN A 66 -6.50 -6.20 13.33
CA ASN A 66 -5.95 -7.12 14.33
C ASN A 66 -4.45 -7.37 14.12
N MET A 67 -3.99 -7.51 12.87
CA MET A 67 -2.56 -7.64 12.57
C MET A 67 -1.79 -6.38 12.96
N GLU A 68 -2.32 -5.18 12.72
CA GLU A 68 -1.71 -3.93 13.15
C GLU A 68 -1.58 -3.88 14.68
N LEU A 69 -2.63 -4.21 15.42
CA LEU A 69 -2.61 -4.23 16.89
C LEU A 69 -1.55 -5.19 17.43
N ILE A 70 -1.51 -6.42 16.93
CA ILE A 70 -0.50 -7.40 17.34
C ILE A 70 0.91 -6.94 16.99
N THR A 71 1.12 -6.38 15.81
CA THR A 71 2.42 -5.85 15.38
C THR A 71 2.91 -4.77 16.35
N ASN A 72 2.04 -3.83 16.72
CA ASN A 72 2.37 -2.80 17.71
C ASN A 72 2.65 -3.39 19.11
N ALA A 73 1.88 -4.40 19.54
CA ALA A 73 2.11 -5.08 20.81
C ALA A 73 3.46 -5.82 20.88
N LEU A 74 3.97 -6.26 19.72
CA LEU A 74 5.31 -6.85 19.58
C LEU A 74 6.44 -5.82 19.48
N GLY A 75 6.15 -4.52 19.57
CA GLY A 75 7.12 -3.44 19.47
C GLY A 75 7.60 -3.17 18.04
N LEU A 76 6.88 -3.67 17.04
CA LEU A 76 7.15 -3.44 15.63
C LEU A 76 6.33 -2.25 15.11
N GLY A 77 6.78 -1.67 14.00
CA GLY A 77 6.06 -0.63 13.28
C GLY A 77 5.28 -1.19 12.10
N THR A 78 4.15 -0.59 11.79
CA THR A 78 3.29 -0.96 10.67
C THR A 78 2.86 0.29 9.90
N PHE A 79 2.79 0.18 8.59
CA PHE A 79 2.00 1.13 7.78
C PHE A 79 1.23 0.41 6.68
N PHE A 80 0.09 0.99 6.28
CA PHE A 80 -0.72 0.48 5.19
C PHE A 80 -0.24 1.07 3.86
N SER A 81 0.28 0.22 2.98
CA SER A 81 0.78 0.62 1.67
C SER A 81 -0.34 0.65 0.61
N GLY A 82 -1.03 1.77 0.51
CA GLY A 82 -2.02 1.98 -0.56
C GLY A 82 -1.40 1.94 -1.96
N PHE A 83 -0.14 2.35 -2.10
CA PHE A 83 0.57 2.26 -3.38
C PHE A 83 0.74 0.83 -3.87
N SER A 84 1.01 -0.12 -2.98
CA SER A 84 1.15 -1.53 -3.35
C SER A 84 -0.17 -2.08 -3.90
N ILE A 85 -1.30 -1.71 -3.30
CA ILE A 85 -2.64 -2.11 -3.76
C ILE A 85 -2.92 -1.53 -5.15
N VAL A 86 -2.69 -0.21 -5.33
CA VAL A 86 -2.89 0.43 -6.65
C VAL A 86 -1.96 -0.15 -7.72
N ALA A 87 -0.71 -0.47 -7.36
CA ALA A 87 0.25 -1.07 -8.29
C ALA A 87 -0.12 -2.52 -8.67
N ALA A 88 -0.71 -3.27 -7.73
CA ALA A 88 -1.14 -4.65 -7.95
C ALA A 88 -2.44 -4.75 -8.75
N LYS A 89 -3.29 -3.72 -8.70
CA LYS A 89 -4.56 -3.72 -9.43
C LYS A 89 -4.31 -3.88 -10.93
N ASP A 90 -4.97 -4.88 -11.54
CA ASP A 90 -4.85 -5.22 -12.97
C ASP A 90 -3.40 -5.53 -13.42
N ASN A 91 -2.57 -6.01 -12.50
CA ASN A 91 -1.17 -6.37 -12.76
C ASN A 91 -0.99 -7.88 -12.58
N GLN A 92 -1.21 -8.65 -13.66
CA GLN A 92 -1.19 -10.11 -13.63
C GLN A 92 0.08 -10.69 -12.99
N PRO A 93 1.29 -10.25 -13.30
CA PRO A 93 2.50 -10.75 -12.64
C PRO A 93 2.50 -10.64 -11.11
N ILE A 94 1.88 -9.58 -10.56
CA ILE A 94 1.75 -9.43 -9.10
C ILE A 94 0.66 -10.35 -8.57
N LEU A 95 -0.48 -10.47 -9.26
CA LEU A 95 -1.58 -11.35 -8.88
C LEU A 95 -1.12 -12.81 -8.87
N ASP A 96 -0.39 -13.24 -9.89
CA ASP A 96 0.18 -14.59 -9.97
C ASP A 96 1.14 -14.88 -8.82
N LEU A 97 2.01 -13.92 -8.46
CA LEU A 97 2.90 -14.02 -7.31
C LEU A 97 2.13 -14.17 -5.99
N LEU A 98 1.00 -13.51 -5.87
CA LEU A 98 0.13 -13.54 -4.68
C LEU A 98 -0.84 -14.74 -4.71
N GLY A 99 -0.90 -15.51 -5.79
CA GLY A 99 -1.84 -16.63 -5.97
C GLY A 99 -3.31 -16.18 -6.10
N LEU A 100 -3.55 -14.98 -6.63
CA LEU A 100 -4.88 -14.38 -6.78
C LEU A 100 -5.34 -14.41 -8.24
N ASN A 101 -6.61 -14.74 -8.44
CA ASN A 101 -7.24 -14.72 -9.76
C ASN A 101 -7.78 -13.33 -10.16
N SER A 102 -8.07 -12.49 -9.18
CA SER A 102 -8.61 -11.14 -9.39
C SER A 102 -8.00 -10.15 -8.40
N SER A 103 -7.81 -8.91 -8.85
CA SER A 103 -7.41 -7.80 -8.00
C SER A 103 -8.52 -7.31 -7.06
N ASP A 104 -9.77 -7.70 -7.30
CA ASP A 104 -10.93 -7.25 -6.50
C ASP A 104 -10.92 -7.82 -5.09
N GLU A 105 -10.22 -8.94 -4.88
CA GLU A 105 -10.04 -9.56 -3.58
C GLU A 105 -8.89 -8.94 -2.77
N LEU A 106 -7.99 -8.19 -3.41
CA LEU A 106 -6.82 -7.61 -2.77
C LEU A 106 -7.17 -6.25 -2.15
N LEU A 107 -7.27 -6.20 -0.84
CA LEU A 107 -7.87 -5.07 -0.13
C LEU A 107 -6.89 -4.24 0.69
N SER A 108 -5.86 -4.84 1.25
CA SER A 108 -4.83 -4.08 1.97
C SER A 108 -3.45 -4.70 1.86
N CYS A 109 -2.42 -3.88 2.12
CA CYS A 109 -1.04 -4.32 2.26
C CYS A 109 -0.46 -3.67 3.52
N LEU A 110 -0.07 -4.48 4.49
CA LEU A 110 0.63 -4.06 5.69
C LEU A 110 2.12 -4.26 5.48
N VAL A 111 2.87 -3.20 5.65
CA VAL A 111 4.33 -3.23 5.64
C VAL A 111 4.81 -3.14 7.08
N ILE A 112 5.59 -4.13 7.51
CA ILE A 112 5.96 -4.33 8.90
C ILE A 112 7.48 -4.34 9.03
N GLY A 113 7.98 -3.61 10.02
CA GLY A 113 9.41 -3.54 10.27
C GLY A 113 9.74 -2.96 11.65
N TYR A 114 11.02 -2.75 11.89
CA TYR A 114 11.50 -2.14 13.12
C TYR A 114 11.37 -0.61 13.02
N PRO A 115 10.61 0.06 13.93
CA PRO A 115 10.41 1.49 13.86
C PRO A 115 11.71 2.24 14.16
N ASN A 116 12.08 3.15 13.28
CA ASN A 116 13.23 4.06 13.47
C ASN A 116 12.77 5.48 13.87
N VAL A 117 11.51 5.62 14.26
CA VAL A 117 10.91 6.88 14.69
C VAL A 117 10.12 6.68 15.97
N LYS A 118 10.12 7.69 16.83
CA LYS A 118 9.26 7.73 18.01
C LYS A 118 8.26 8.87 17.85
N TYR A 119 7.00 8.54 17.75
CA TYR A 119 5.94 9.52 17.69
C TYR A 119 5.81 10.25 19.02
N GLN A 120 5.76 11.58 18.98
CA GLN A 120 5.67 12.42 20.19
C GLN A 120 4.20 12.69 20.59
N ARG A 121 3.28 12.49 19.66
CA ARG A 121 1.84 12.69 19.87
C ARG A 121 1.02 11.85 18.91
N THR A 122 -0.24 11.62 19.23
CA THR A 122 -1.23 11.05 18.30
C THR A 122 -1.58 12.04 17.20
N VAL A 123 -2.00 11.50 16.04
CA VAL A 123 -2.52 12.32 14.94
C VAL A 123 -3.84 12.95 15.39
N PRO A 124 -4.05 14.29 15.23
CA PRO A 124 -5.34 14.91 15.47
C PRO A 124 -6.42 14.27 14.61
N ARG A 125 -7.52 13.88 15.22
CA ARG A 125 -8.68 13.29 14.54
C ARG A 125 -9.87 14.20 14.71
N LYS A 126 -10.78 14.17 13.73
CA LYS A 126 -12.08 14.82 13.86
C LYS A 126 -12.90 14.07 14.91
N ASP A 127 -13.74 14.81 15.62
CA ASP A 127 -14.69 14.21 16.55
C ASP A 127 -15.65 13.28 15.80
N ALA A 128 -15.99 12.18 16.45
CA ALA A 128 -16.98 11.26 15.90
C ALA A 128 -18.37 11.88 15.98
N VAL A 129 -19.13 11.81 14.90
CA VAL A 129 -20.56 12.14 14.92
C VAL A 129 -21.31 10.89 15.37
N VAL A 130 -21.85 10.91 16.57
CA VAL A 130 -22.60 9.79 17.16
C VAL A 130 -24.02 10.23 17.44
N ASN A 131 -24.99 9.51 16.86
CA ASN A 131 -26.41 9.68 17.16
C ASN A 131 -26.82 8.57 18.12
N TRP A 132 -27.27 8.98 19.31
CA TRP A 132 -27.84 8.08 20.32
C TRP A 132 -29.35 7.98 20.11
N ILE A 133 -29.86 6.76 19.96
CA ILE A 133 -31.31 6.45 19.82
C ILE A 133 -31.77 5.58 20.96
#